data_f98b4aa9342dedc2305fe916a7d8d7e8
#
_entry.id   f98b4aa9342dedc2305fe916a7d8d7e8
#
_cell.length_a   1.000
_cell.length_b   1.000
_cell.length_c   1.000
_cell.angle_alpha   90.00
_cell.angle_beta   90.00
_cell.angle_gamma   90.00
#
_symmetry.space_group_name_H-M   'P 1'
#
loop_
_entity.id
_entity.type
_entity.pdbx_description
1 polymer ?
#
loop_
_entity_poly.entity_id
_entity_poly.type
_entity_poly.pdbx_seq_one_letter_code
_entity_poly.pdbx_strand_id
1 'polypeptide(L)'
;MTFQEELSSAIEHRDVDAILSRFDDEADYVFVDQTRSPGEPLAVHGRDAIGRSLHDVFDQDVRHEVEEFAVQGDHAAYVQRCVYPDGAQDLIMSMLDLHSGRIARQYSIRIREGDAPAAQLRTQKRSFAEADEVRTFEKGRVELLRVNGGDVSRAVFEPGWRWSQHVKPIAGTDLCTYTHFCYILSGTLHVRMADGSEFEAAEGETIRIAPNHDAWVVGDEAVTLLDWEASGNYARSRG
;
A
#
# COMPACT_ATOMS: atom_id res chain seq x y z
N MET A 1 10.92 -11.03 -34.13
CA MET A 1 11.00 -10.75 -32.68
C MET A 1 9.79 -11.38 -32.00
N THR A 2 9.96 -11.94 -30.82
CA THR A 2 8.86 -12.48 -30.01
C THR A 2 8.11 -11.34 -29.32
N PHE A 3 6.89 -11.60 -28.83
CA PHE A 3 6.13 -10.64 -28.00
C PHE A 3 6.97 -10.09 -26.83
N GLN A 4 7.72 -10.98 -26.16
CA GLN A 4 8.62 -10.61 -25.06
C GLN A 4 9.71 -9.62 -25.52
N GLU A 5 10.45 -9.94 -26.59
CA GLU A 5 11.55 -9.09 -27.10
C GLU A 5 11.06 -7.71 -27.50
N GLU A 6 9.90 -7.64 -28.16
CA GLU A 6 9.32 -6.40 -28.62
C GLU A 6 8.81 -5.51 -27.48
N LEU A 7 8.11 -6.09 -26.51
CA LEU A 7 7.61 -5.33 -25.36
C LEU A 7 8.75 -4.88 -24.45
N SER A 8 9.73 -5.74 -24.16
CA SER A 8 10.91 -5.36 -23.36
C SER A 8 11.67 -4.22 -24.03
N SER A 9 11.96 -4.34 -25.32
CA SER A 9 12.65 -3.27 -26.06
C SER A 9 11.88 -1.95 -26.05
N ALA A 10 10.55 -1.98 -26.23
CA ALA A 10 9.73 -0.78 -26.19
C ALA A 10 9.75 -0.10 -24.81
N ILE A 11 9.70 -0.87 -23.72
CA ILE A 11 9.79 -0.36 -22.33
C ILE A 11 11.16 0.30 -22.10
N GLU A 12 12.25 -0.39 -22.42
CA GLU A 12 13.62 0.09 -22.18
C GLU A 12 13.96 1.35 -22.98
N HIS A 13 13.41 1.47 -24.19
CA HIS A 13 13.59 2.66 -25.04
C HIS A 13 12.53 3.75 -24.81
N ARG A 14 11.60 3.54 -23.88
CA ARG A 14 10.50 4.47 -23.56
C ARG A 14 9.62 4.79 -24.78
N ASP A 15 9.48 3.82 -25.68
CA ASP A 15 8.65 3.94 -26.88
C ASP A 15 7.19 3.62 -26.56
N VAL A 16 6.45 4.66 -26.10
CA VAL A 16 5.06 4.53 -25.68
C VAL A 16 4.17 4.05 -26.82
N ASP A 17 4.41 4.48 -28.04
CA ASP A 17 3.62 4.05 -29.21
C ASP A 17 3.82 2.54 -29.49
N ALA A 18 5.07 2.07 -29.40
CA ALA A 18 5.37 0.65 -29.54
C ALA A 18 4.73 -0.17 -28.41
N ILE A 19 4.76 0.32 -27.16
CA ILE A 19 4.08 -0.32 -26.02
C ILE A 19 2.57 -0.39 -26.28
N LEU A 20 1.94 0.73 -26.66
CA LEU A 20 0.49 0.81 -26.93
C LEU A 20 0.04 -0.07 -28.08
N SER A 21 0.92 -0.29 -29.07
CA SER A 21 0.62 -1.21 -30.18
C SER A 21 0.37 -2.65 -29.71
N ARG A 22 0.79 -2.99 -28.47
CA ARG A 22 0.59 -4.31 -27.86
C ARG A 22 -0.72 -4.44 -27.11
N PHE A 23 -1.41 -3.35 -26.80
CA PHE A 23 -2.69 -3.38 -26.11
C PHE A 23 -3.87 -3.55 -27.11
N ASP A 24 -4.90 -4.25 -26.66
CA ASP A 24 -6.21 -4.22 -27.30
C ASP A 24 -6.83 -2.84 -27.17
N ASP A 25 -7.77 -2.50 -28.06
CA ASP A 25 -8.44 -1.19 -28.05
C ASP A 25 -9.21 -0.96 -26.73
N GLU A 26 -9.81 -2.02 -26.18
CA GLU A 26 -10.63 -2.03 -24.96
C GLU A 26 -9.88 -2.62 -23.76
N ALA A 27 -8.55 -2.53 -23.74
CA ALA A 27 -7.75 -3.11 -22.67
C ALA A 27 -7.99 -2.43 -21.32
N ASP A 28 -7.85 -3.21 -20.24
CA ASP A 28 -7.83 -2.74 -18.86
C ASP A 28 -6.39 -2.60 -18.34
N TYR A 29 -6.08 -1.49 -17.69
CA TYR A 29 -4.81 -1.27 -17.01
C TYR A 29 -5.06 -0.87 -15.56
N VAL A 30 -4.49 -1.63 -14.62
CA VAL A 30 -4.55 -1.36 -13.18
C VAL A 30 -3.15 -1.20 -12.64
N PHE A 31 -2.90 -0.10 -11.99
CA PHE A 31 -1.60 0.21 -11.39
C PHE A 31 -1.74 0.50 -9.90
N VAL A 32 -1.07 -0.30 -9.07
CA VAL A 32 -1.00 -0.13 -7.62
C VAL A 32 0.35 0.46 -7.25
N ASP A 33 0.35 1.65 -6.69
CA ASP A 33 1.56 2.32 -6.22
C ASP A 33 1.67 2.18 -4.69
N GLN A 34 2.49 1.24 -4.25
CA GLN A 34 2.74 1.01 -2.82
C GLN A 34 3.64 2.08 -2.19
N THR A 35 4.25 2.97 -2.99
CA THR A 35 5.06 4.08 -2.48
C THR A 35 4.22 5.27 -2.01
N ARG A 36 2.94 5.27 -2.35
CA ARG A 36 1.95 6.26 -1.89
C ARG A 36 1.10 5.64 -0.81
N SER A 37 0.56 6.48 0.08
CA SER A 37 -0.47 6.03 1.04
C SER A 37 -1.51 5.18 0.31
N PRO A 38 -2.00 4.07 0.86
CA PRO A 38 -2.89 3.16 0.16
C PRO A 38 -4.12 3.92 -0.33
N GLY A 39 -3.98 4.46 -1.54
CA GLY A 39 -5.03 5.11 -2.30
C GLY A 39 -5.69 4.10 -3.22
N GLU A 40 -6.74 4.48 -3.86
CA GLU A 40 -7.36 3.68 -4.89
C GLU A 40 -6.33 3.37 -5.99
N PRO A 41 -6.25 2.12 -6.48
CA PRO A 41 -5.45 1.79 -7.64
C PRO A 41 -5.81 2.70 -8.82
N LEU A 42 -4.83 3.15 -9.57
CA LEU A 42 -5.11 3.76 -10.87
C LEU A 42 -5.70 2.68 -11.77
N ALA A 43 -6.96 2.78 -12.11
CA ALA A 43 -7.62 1.91 -13.07
C ALA A 43 -8.04 2.72 -14.29
N VAL A 44 -7.56 2.34 -15.47
CA VAL A 44 -7.89 2.97 -16.73
C VAL A 44 -8.35 1.92 -17.73
N HIS A 45 -9.33 2.28 -18.55
CA HIS A 45 -9.91 1.45 -19.58
C HIS A 45 -9.74 2.10 -20.95
N GLY A 46 -9.41 1.27 -21.94
CA GLY A 46 -9.18 1.67 -23.31
C GLY A 46 -7.76 2.18 -23.61
N ARG A 47 -7.24 1.79 -24.79
CA ARG A 47 -5.87 2.06 -25.21
C ARG A 47 -5.48 3.54 -25.16
N ASP A 48 -6.37 4.45 -25.53
CA ASP A 48 -6.09 5.90 -25.52
C ASP A 48 -5.91 6.43 -24.09
N ALA A 49 -6.69 5.93 -23.13
CA ALA A 49 -6.55 6.32 -21.72
C ALA A 49 -5.28 5.75 -21.10
N ILE A 50 -4.94 4.51 -21.45
CA ILE A 50 -3.66 3.87 -21.05
C ILE A 50 -2.50 4.69 -21.62
N GLY A 51 -2.57 5.12 -22.88
CA GLY A 51 -1.54 5.94 -23.53
C GLY A 51 -1.24 7.22 -22.76
N ARG A 52 -2.25 7.96 -22.37
CA ARG A 52 -2.06 9.17 -21.54
C ARG A 52 -1.35 8.87 -20.24
N SER A 53 -1.73 7.79 -19.55
CA SER A 53 -1.09 7.39 -18.29
C SER A 53 0.36 6.94 -18.47
N LEU A 54 0.68 6.26 -19.57
CA LEU A 54 2.04 5.84 -19.89
C LEU A 54 2.93 7.04 -20.26
N HIS A 55 2.43 8.01 -21.04
CA HIS A 55 3.18 9.24 -21.33
C HIS A 55 3.58 9.99 -20.05
N ASP A 56 2.66 10.14 -19.08
CA ASP A 56 2.96 10.79 -17.81
C ASP A 56 4.10 10.09 -17.03
N VAL A 57 4.27 8.78 -17.21
CA VAL A 57 5.32 7.99 -16.56
C VAL A 57 6.63 8.03 -17.35
N PHE A 58 6.56 7.82 -18.67
CA PHE A 58 7.75 7.68 -19.53
C PHE A 58 8.36 9.03 -19.96
N ASP A 59 7.65 10.14 -19.81
CA ASP A 59 8.18 11.50 -20.00
C ASP A 59 9.17 11.92 -18.88
N GLN A 60 9.19 11.18 -17.75
CA GLN A 60 10.17 11.40 -16.68
C GLN A 60 11.55 10.87 -17.10
N ASP A 61 12.62 11.50 -16.61
CA ASP A 61 13.99 11.02 -16.85
C ASP A 61 14.31 9.81 -15.96
N VAL A 62 13.69 8.68 -16.28
CA VAL A 62 13.84 7.40 -15.58
C VAL A 62 14.33 6.36 -16.56
N ARG A 63 15.38 5.62 -16.19
CA ARG A 63 15.85 4.48 -16.96
C ARG A 63 15.05 3.24 -16.59
N HIS A 64 14.54 2.54 -17.59
CA HIS A 64 13.75 1.33 -17.44
C HIS A 64 14.56 0.13 -17.92
N GLU A 65 14.63 -0.92 -17.11
CA GLU A 65 15.31 -2.19 -17.43
C GLU A 65 14.34 -3.34 -17.17
N VAL A 66 14.10 -4.19 -18.16
CA VAL A 66 13.29 -5.41 -17.98
C VAL A 66 14.20 -6.54 -17.58
N GLU A 67 14.10 -6.99 -16.32
CA GLU A 67 15.00 -7.99 -15.74
C GLU A 67 14.55 -9.43 -16.00
N GLU A 68 13.24 -9.67 -15.83
CA GLU A 68 12.66 -10.99 -16.02
C GLU A 68 11.38 -10.88 -16.84
N PHE A 69 11.15 -11.84 -17.73
CA PHE A 69 9.95 -11.91 -18.53
C PHE A 69 9.58 -13.39 -18.77
N ALA A 70 8.34 -13.74 -18.51
CA ALA A 70 7.79 -15.08 -18.77
C ALA A 70 6.51 -14.97 -19.58
N VAL A 71 6.32 -15.91 -20.53
CA VAL A 71 5.08 -16.06 -21.30
C VAL A 71 4.63 -17.51 -21.20
N GLN A 72 3.37 -17.73 -20.84
CA GLN A 72 2.76 -19.05 -20.77
C GLN A 72 1.32 -19.00 -21.30
N GLY A 73 1.11 -19.48 -22.52
CA GLY A 73 -0.20 -19.42 -23.19
C GLY A 73 -0.68 -17.98 -23.36
N ASP A 74 -1.85 -17.69 -22.84
CA ASP A 74 -2.47 -16.36 -22.88
C ASP A 74 -2.11 -15.48 -21.67
N HIS A 75 -1.05 -15.83 -20.94
CA HIS A 75 -0.57 -15.05 -19.80
C HIS A 75 0.91 -14.69 -19.98
N ALA A 76 1.26 -13.51 -19.50
CA ALA A 76 2.65 -13.10 -19.40
C ALA A 76 2.88 -12.35 -18.08
N ALA A 77 4.12 -12.31 -17.64
CA ALA A 77 4.56 -11.53 -16.49
C ALA A 77 5.97 -11.01 -16.71
N TYR A 78 6.23 -9.81 -16.19
CA TYR A 78 7.59 -9.29 -16.20
C TYR A 78 7.90 -8.47 -14.94
N VAL A 79 9.21 -8.36 -14.66
CA VAL A 79 9.76 -7.47 -13.65
C VAL A 79 10.56 -6.38 -14.36
N GLN A 80 10.26 -5.14 -14.03
CA GLN A 80 10.92 -3.95 -14.56
C GLN A 80 11.57 -3.18 -13.42
N ARG A 81 12.84 -2.81 -13.58
CA ARG A 81 13.56 -1.89 -12.71
C ARG A 81 13.47 -0.47 -13.29
N CYS A 82 13.11 0.49 -12.44
CA CYS A 82 13.11 1.92 -12.76
C CYS A 82 14.21 2.58 -11.95
N VAL A 83 15.19 3.20 -12.60
CA VAL A 83 16.31 3.89 -11.96
C VAL A 83 16.18 5.39 -12.19
N TYR A 84 16.05 6.16 -11.10
CA TYR A 84 15.85 7.60 -11.11
C TYR A 84 17.21 8.35 -11.14
N PRO A 85 17.25 9.62 -11.59
CA PRO A 85 18.47 10.41 -11.65
C PRO A 85 19.17 10.63 -10.30
N ASP A 86 18.43 10.59 -9.20
CA ASP A 86 18.95 10.69 -7.82
C ASP A 86 19.49 9.36 -7.28
N GLY A 87 19.43 8.29 -8.08
CA GLY A 87 19.88 6.95 -7.71
C GLY A 87 18.81 6.12 -6.99
N ALA A 88 17.63 6.65 -6.73
CA ALA A 88 16.51 5.85 -6.22
C ALA A 88 16.10 4.79 -7.25
N GLN A 89 15.56 3.68 -6.77
CA GLN A 89 15.13 2.57 -7.63
C GLN A 89 13.76 2.09 -7.20
N ASP A 90 12.95 1.73 -8.20
CA ASP A 90 11.67 1.06 -7.99
C ASP A 90 11.62 -0.22 -8.83
N LEU A 91 10.95 -1.24 -8.31
CA LEU A 91 10.56 -2.42 -9.07
C LEU A 91 9.09 -2.32 -9.45
N ILE A 92 8.77 -2.64 -10.69
CA ILE A 92 7.41 -2.80 -11.17
C ILE A 92 7.23 -4.26 -11.58
N MET A 93 6.30 -4.94 -10.91
CA MET A 93 5.89 -6.29 -11.29
C MET A 93 4.58 -6.17 -12.08
N SER A 94 4.55 -6.75 -13.27
CA SER A 94 3.38 -6.70 -14.15
C SER A 94 2.92 -8.10 -14.51
N MET A 95 1.59 -8.30 -14.46
CA MET A 95 0.89 -9.49 -14.96
C MET A 95 0.00 -9.08 -16.12
N LEU A 96 0.04 -9.86 -17.19
CA LEU A 96 -0.67 -9.59 -18.43
C LEU A 96 -1.59 -10.75 -18.78
N ASP A 97 -2.83 -10.44 -19.11
CA ASP A 97 -3.72 -11.36 -19.81
C ASP A 97 -3.70 -10.99 -21.30
N LEU A 98 -3.42 -11.97 -22.16
CA LEU A 98 -3.31 -11.78 -23.61
C LEU A 98 -4.55 -12.32 -24.31
N HIS A 99 -5.00 -11.59 -25.30
CA HIS A 99 -6.03 -12.04 -26.24
C HIS A 99 -5.51 -11.86 -27.66
N SER A 100 -5.44 -12.96 -28.41
CA SER A 100 -4.92 -12.95 -29.80
C SER A 100 -3.54 -12.28 -29.91
N GLY A 101 -2.67 -12.47 -28.90
CA GLY A 101 -1.32 -11.91 -28.87
C GLY A 101 -1.23 -10.43 -28.50
N ARG A 102 -2.33 -9.81 -28.07
CA ARG A 102 -2.40 -8.45 -27.55
C ARG A 102 -2.75 -8.46 -26.05
N ILE A 103 -2.34 -7.42 -25.33
CA ILE A 103 -2.65 -7.24 -23.90
C ILE A 103 -4.10 -6.80 -23.77
N ALA A 104 -4.96 -7.68 -23.25
CA ALA A 104 -6.34 -7.37 -22.91
C ALA A 104 -6.47 -6.80 -21.50
N ARG A 105 -5.56 -7.20 -20.59
CA ARG A 105 -5.46 -6.66 -19.24
C ARG A 105 -4.01 -6.62 -18.77
N GLN A 106 -3.65 -5.55 -18.10
CA GLN A 106 -2.39 -5.45 -17.36
C GLN A 106 -2.68 -5.05 -15.91
N TYR A 107 -2.11 -5.77 -14.97
CA TYR A 107 -2.08 -5.43 -13.56
C TYR A 107 -0.62 -5.22 -13.14
N SER A 108 -0.30 -4.03 -12.63
CA SER A 108 1.06 -3.68 -12.23
C SER A 108 1.12 -3.20 -10.78
N ILE A 109 2.16 -3.60 -10.08
CA ILE A 109 2.45 -3.16 -8.71
C ILE A 109 3.83 -2.51 -8.71
N ARG A 110 3.92 -1.29 -8.19
CA ARG A 110 5.17 -0.58 -7.96
C ARG A 110 5.60 -0.74 -6.50
N ILE A 111 6.86 -1.14 -6.32
CA ILE A 111 7.52 -1.30 -5.02
C ILE A 111 8.80 -0.47 -5.06
N ARG A 112 8.99 0.43 -4.08
CA ARG A 112 10.26 1.16 -3.98
C ARG A 112 11.36 0.24 -3.47
N GLU A 113 12.49 0.19 -4.18
CA GLU A 113 13.67 -0.53 -3.72
C GLU A 113 14.32 0.26 -2.58
N GLY A 114 14.13 -0.18 -1.38
CA GLY A 114 14.47 0.51 -0.12
C GLY A 114 13.37 0.31 0.91
N ASP A 115 12.11 0.13 0.47
CA ASP A 115 11.00 -0.35 1.29
C ASP A 115 10.93 -1.89 1.33
N ALA A 116 12.01 -2.52 0.90
CA ALA A 116 12.44 -3.91 0.93
C ALA A 116 11.82 -4.90 -0.05
N PRO A 117 12.60 -5.49 -0.94
CA PRO A 117 12.36 -6.85 -1.40
C PRO A 117 13.12 -7.87 -0.52
N ALA A 118 12.64 -9.11 -0.58
CA ALA A 118 13.11 -10.25 0.18
C ALA A 118 14.64 -10.51 0.16
N ALA A 119 15.39 -10.00 -0.82
CA ALA A 119 16.84 -10.16 -0.93
C ALA A 119 17.63 -9.43 0.18
N GLN A 120 17.02 -8.48 0.89
CA GLN A 120 17.63 -7.78 2.03
C GLN A 120 16.96 -8.08 3.37
N LEU A 121 15.98 -8.98 3.41
CA LEU A 121 15.38 -9.43 4.66
C LEU A 121 16.47 -10.09 5.52
N ARG A 122 16.97 -9.34 6.49
CA ARG A 122 17.85 -9.89 7.51
C ARG A 122 16.98 -10.37 8.68
N THR A 123 17.34 -11.53 9.23
CA THR A 123 16.72 -11.95 10.47
C THR A 123 16.89 -10.86 11.52
N GLN A 124 15.77 -10.33 12.01
CA GLN A 124 15.74 -9.29 13.03
C GLN A 124 14.91 -9.76 14.22
N LYS A 125 15.36 -9.38 15.41
CA LYS A 125 14.58 -9.47 16.64
C LYS A 125 14.46 -8.05 17.20
N ARG A 126 13.22 -7.56 17.32
CA ARG A 126 12.92 -6.25 17.88
C ARG A 126 11.97 -6.41 19.06
N SER A 127 11.94 -5.42 19.94
CA SER A 127 11.07 -5.39 21.10
C SER A 127 10.42 -4.01 21.23
N PHE A 128 9.15 -3.97 21.61
CA PHE A 128 8.48 -2.71 21.96
C PHE A 128 9.06 -2.01 23.18
N ALA A 129 9.92 -2.68 23.97
CA ALA A 129 10.71 -2.02 25.00
C ALA A 129 11.75 -1.03 24.41
N GLU A 130 12.08 -1.20 23.12
CA GLU A 130 13.02 -0.36 22.36
C GLU A 130 12.33 0.12 21.07
N ALA A 131 11.14 0.70 21.22
CA ALA A 131 10.36 1.23 20.11
C ALA A 131 11.12 2.35 19.38
N ASP A 132 11.05 2.39 18.05
CA ASP A 132 11.67 3.44 17.24
C ASP A 132 10.98 4.81 17.42
N GLU A 133 9.68 4.77 17.74
CA GLU A 133 8.89 5.96 18.02
C GLU A 133 7.80 5.63 19.04
N VAL A 134 7.57 6.54 19.98
CA VAL A 134 6.47 6.46 20.95
C VAL A 134 5.66 7.76 20.88
N ARG A 135 4.36 7.64 20.65
CA ARG A 135 3.40 8.76 20.65
C ARG A 135 2.46 8.58 21.83
N THR A 136 2.35 9.59 22.68
CA THR A 136 1.45 9.60 23.83
C THR A 136 0.42 10.70 23.67
N PHE A 137 -0.79 10.41 24.03
CA PHE A 137 -1.92 11.33 24.07
C PHE A 137 -2.82 10.95 25.26
N GLU A 138 -3.80 11.79 25.54
CA GLU A 138 -4.70 11.51 26.66
C GLU A 138 -5.36 10.13 26.52
N LYS A 139 -5.25 9.31 27.55
CA LYS A 139 -5.76 7.93 27.62
C LYS A 139 -5.22 6.98 26.55
N GLY A 140 -4.05 7.27 25.94
CA GLY A 140 -3.50 6.34 25.00
C GLY A 140 -2.06 6.57 24.61
N ARG A 141 -1.46 5.54 24.04
CA ARG A 141 -0.14 5.58 23.44
C ARG A 141 -0.03 4.64 22.27
N VAL A 142 0.86 4.96 21.36
CA VAL A 142 1.24 4.12 20.22
C VAL A 142 2.76 4.00 20.17
N GLU A 143 3.25 2.80 20.07
CA GLU A 143 4.67 2.46 19.98
C GLU A 143 4.92 1.85 18.60
N LEU A 144 5.89 2.37 17.85
CA LEU A 144 6.21 1.93 16.50
C LEU A 144 7.52 1.16 16.49
N LEU A 145 7.52 0.00 15.83
CA LEU A 145 8.71 -0.74 15.45
C LEU A 145 8.85 -0.77 13.94
N ARG A 146 10.02 -0.35 13.45
CA ARG A 146 10.42 -0.53 12.06
C ARG A 146 11.19 -1.83 11.92
N VAL A 147 10.63 -2.73 11.13
CA VAL A 147 11.22 -4.05 10.87
C VAL A 147 11.42 -4.17 9.36
N ASN A 148 12.50 -4.83 8.93
CA ASN A 148 12.70 -5.07 7.49
C ASN A 148 11.50 -5.82 6.91
N GLY A 149 10.81 -5.21 5.94
CA GLY A 149 9.62 -5.76 5.31
C GLY A 149 8.29 -5.18 5.82
N GLY A 150 8.32 -4.24 6.75
CA GLY A 150 7.14 -3.52 7.21
C GLY A 150 7.24 -2.97 8.62
N ASP A 151 6.35 -2.06 8.94
CA ASP A 151 6.22 -1.48 10.26
C ASP A 151 5.12 -2.21 11.04
N VAL A 152 5.28 -2.27 12.36
CA VAL A 152 4.22 -2.72 13.25
C VAL A 152 4.10 -1.75 14.43
N SER A 153 2.89 -1.35 14.75
CA SER A 153 2.64 -0.56 15.95
C SER A 153 1.90 -1.38 17.00
N ARG A 154 2.20 -1.08 18.26
CA ARG A 154 1.40 -1.49 19.40
C ARG A 154 0.68 -0.26 19.96
N ALA A 155 -0.64 -0.29 19.94
CA ALA A 155 -1.46 0.72 20.57
C ALA A 155 -2.00 0.21 21.91
N VAL A 156 -2.03 1.09 22.90
CA VAL A 156 -2.67 0.88 24.19
C VAL A 156 -3.64 2.02 24.44
N PHE A 157 -4.91 1.69 24.62
CA PHE A 157 -5.99 2.64 24.89
C PHE A 157 -6.61 2.33 26.27
N GLU A 158 -6.58 3.30 27.16
CA GLU A 158 -7.10 3.15 28.52
C GLU A 158 -8.64 3.19 28.53
N PRO A 159 -9.27 2.68 29.61
CA PRO A 159 -10.72 2.78 29.80
C PRO A 159 -11.22 4.23 29.64
N GLY A 160 -12.29 4.37 28.83
CA GLY A 160 -12.87 5.66 28.48
C GLY A 160 -12.11 6.40 27.35
N TRP A 161 -11.11 5.80 26.73
CA TRP A 161 -10.55 6.35 25.50
C TRP A 161 -11.60 6.32 24.39
N ARG A 162 -11.59 7.39 23.60
CA ARG A 162 -12.39 7.50 22.37
C ARG A 162 -11.63 8.31 21.33
N TRP A 163 -11.58 7.87 20.10
CA TRP A 163 -10.83 8.52 19.03
C TRP A 163 -11.31 9.97 18.81
N SER A 164 -12.62 10.19 18.71
CA SER A 164 -13.21 11.52 18.51
C SER A 164 -12.94 12.52 19.64
N GLN A 165 -12.52 12.07 20.83
CA GLN A 165 -12.20 12.92 21.97
C GLN A 165 -10.67 13.13 22.12
N HIS A 166 -9.87 12.07 21.94
CA HIS A 166 -8.47 12.07 22.34
C HIS A 166 -7.50 12.12 21.14
N VAL A 167 -7.92 11.70 19.94
CA VAL A 167 -7.09 11.71 18.73
C VAL A 167 -7.56 12.74 17.70
N LYS A 168 -8.86 12.95 17.56
CA LYS A 168 -9.43 13.98 16.67
C LYS A 168 -8.77 15.35 16.80
N PRO A 169 -8.52 15.90 18.02
CA PRO A 169 -7.86 17.20 18.16
C PRO A 169 -6.43 17.24 17.61
N ILE A 170 -5.76 16.08 17.58
CA ILE A 170 -4.41 15.93 17.06
C ILE A 170 -4.44 15.74 15.54
N ALA A 171 -5.35 14.88 15.06
CA ALA A 171 -5.48 14.52 13.66
C ALA A 171 -6.08 15.65 12.80
N GLY A 172 -6.92 16.52 13.40
CA GLY A 172 -7.57 17.63 12.70
C GLY A 172 -8.64 17.19 11.69
N THR A 173 -9.19 15.98 11.85
CA THR A 173 -10.24 15.41 10.97
C THR A 173 -11.46 15.02 11.81
N ASP A 174 -12.64 14.96 11.21
CA ASP A 174 -13.87 14.61 11.94
C ASP A 174 -13.94 13.14 12.35
N LEU A 175 -13.38 12.27 11.53
CA LEU A 175 -13.25 10.82 11.72
C LEU A 175 -11.83 10.37 11.40
N CYS A 176 -11.45 9.18 11.84
CA CYS A 176 -10.19 8.58 11.47
C CYS A 176 -10.15 8.31 9.96
N THR A 177 -9.13 8.83 9.28
CA THR A 177 -8.97 8.69 7.82
C THR A 177 -7.99 7.60 7.42
N TYR A 178 -7.47 6.85 8.39
CA TYR A 178 -6.55 5.74 8.13
C TYR A 178 -7.30 4.42 8.03
N THR A 179 -6.76 3.51 7.20
CA THR A 179 -7.09 2.09 7.25
C THR A 179 -6.31 1.45 8.39
N HIS A 180 -6.90 0.51 9.08
CA HIS A 180 -6.22 -0.28 10.09
C HIS A 180 -6.34 -1.77 9.77
N PHE A 181 -5.28 -2.53 10.03
CA PHE A 181 -5.28 -3.98 10.05
C PHE A 181 -4.72 -4.42 11.41
N CYS A 182 -5.62 -4.78 12.31
CA CYS A 182 -5.30 -4.96 13.73
C CYS A 182 -5.55 -6.38 14.22
N TYR A 183 -4.77 -6.76 15.24
CA TYR A 183 -5.04 -7.91 16.10
C TYR A 183 -5.20 -7.44 17.54
N ILE A 184 -6.31 -7.78 18.19
CA ILE A 184 -6.60 -7.40 19.56
C ILE A 184 -5.89 -8.36 20.54
N LEU A 185 -4.97 -7.81 21.33
CA LEU A 185 -4.22 -8.56 22.35
C LEU A 185 -4.95 -8.62 23.68
N SER A 186 -5.73 -7.58 24.04
CA SER A 186 -6.56 -7.53 25.25
C SER A 186 -7.64 -6.47 25.13
N GLY A 187 -8.70 -6.59 25.92
CA GLY A 187 -9.82 -5.66 25.98
C GLY A 187 -10.77 -5.76 24.79
N THR A 188 -11.73 -4.83 24.72
CA THR A 188 -12.73 -4.76 23.65
C THR A 188 -12.78 -3.37 23.05
N LEU A 189 -12.61 -3.29 21.71
CA LEU A 189 -12.69 -2.07 20.93
C LEU A 189 -14.04 -2.02 20.21
N HIS A 190 -14.80 -0.95 20.40
CA HIS A 190 -15.98 -0.67 19.59
C HIS A 190 -15.59 0.25 18.43
N VAL A 191 -16.09 -0.04 17.24
CA VAL A 191 -15.87 0.74 16.02
C VAL A 191 -17.20 1.15 15.44
N ARG A 192 -17.34 2.42 15.06
CA ARG A 192 -18.50 2.97 14.35
C ARG A 192 -18.05 3.66 13.07
N MET A 193 -18.57 3.18 11.95
CA MET A 193 -18.31 3.74 10.63
C MET A 193 -19.19 4.97 10.35
N ALA A 194 -18.78 5.78 9.37
CA ALA A 194 -19.55 6.98 8.96
C ALA A 194 -20.95 6.66 8.42
N ASP A 195 -21.18 5.47 7.88
CA ASP A 195 -22.48 5.01 7.39
C ASP A 195 -23.42 4.54 8.52
N GLY A 196 -22.94 4.57 9.78
CA GLY A 196 -23.67 4.15 10.97
C GLY A 196 -23.54 2.66 11.29
N SER A 197 -22.84 1.87 10.51
CA SER A 197 -22.52 0.48 10.88
C SER A 197 -21.56 0.45 12.06
N GLU A 198 -21.76 -0.51 12.96
CA GLU A 198 -20.99 -0.65 14.20
C GLU A 198 -20.63 -2.12 14.43
N PHE A 199 -19.46 -2.35 15.04
CA PHE A 199 -19.06 -3.66 15.53
C PHE A 199 -18.12 -3.53 16.73
N GLU A 200 -17.99 -4.61 17.48
CA GLU A 200 -16.98 -4.76 18.53
C GLU A 200 -15.97 -5.82 18.13
N ALA A 201 -14.72 -5.59 18.57
CA ALA A 201 -13.64 -6.55 18.42
C ALA A 201 -13.00 -6.78 19.80
N ALA A 202 -12.89 -8.05 20.17
CA ALA A 202 -12.38 -8.50 21.46
C ALA A 202 -11.02 -9.20 21.33
N GLU A 203 -10.43 -9.55 22.47
CA GLU A 203 -9.18 -10.33 22.54
C GLU A 203 -9.22 -11.54 21.61
N GLY A 204 -8.13 -11.76 20.86
CA GLY A 204 -7.97 -12.86 19.92
C GLY A 204 -8.55 -12.59 18.51
N GLU A 205 -9.21 -11.47 18.28
CA GLU A 205 -9.81 -11.16 17.00
C GLU A 205 -8.90 -10.30 16.11
N THR A 206 -8.99 -10.54 14.79
CA THR A 206 -8.35 -9.74 13.75
C THR A 206 -9.41 -8.91 13.05
N ILE A 207 -9.14 -7.62 12.87
CA ILE A 207 -10.07 -6.69 12.22
C ILE A 207 -9.37 -5.87 11.15
N ARG A 208 -10.12 -5.57 10.09
CA ARG A 208 -9.76 -4.55 9.12
C ARG A 208 -10.77 -3.42 9.18
N ILE A 209 -10.31 -2.19 9.45
CA ILE A 209 -11.17 -1.02 9.58
C ILE A 209 -10.88 -0.08 8.40
N ALA A 210 -11.92 0.24 7.62
CA ALA A 210 -11.82 1.20 6.55
C ALA A 210 -11.73 2.64 7.09
N PRO A 211 -11.27 3.63 6.29
CA PRO A 211 -11.30 5.05 6.65
C PRO A 211 -12.71 5.53 7.01
N ASN A 212 -12.79 6.66 7.71
CA ASN A 212 -14.02 7.32 8.15
C ASN A 212 -14.77 6.57 9.26
N HIS A 213 -14.05 6.28 10.35
CA HIS A 213 -14.60 5.67 11.55
C HIS A 213 -14.26 6.46 12.82
N ASP A 214 -15.05 6.24 13.86
CA ASP A 214 -14.77 6.52 15.27
C ASP A 214 -14.57 5.19 16.00
N ALA A 215 -13.84 5.20 17.11
CA ALA A 215 -13.61 4.00 17.91
C ALA A 215 -13.47 4.35 19.40
N TRP A 216 -13.82 3.42 20.30
CA TRP A 216 -13.68 3.61 21.74
C TRP A 216 -13.49 2.29 22.48
N VAL A 217 -12.92 2.38 23.67
CA VAL A 217 -12.77 1.25 24.60
C VAL A 217 -14.11 0.93 25.25
N VAL A 218 -14.46 -0.36 25.29
CA VAL A 218 -15.65 -0.87 25.96
C VAL A 218 -15.24 -1.45 27.32
N GLY A 219 -15.94 -1.06 28.37
CA GLY A 219 -15.70 -1.58 29.72
C GLY A 219 -14.50 -0.91 30.43
N ASP A 220 -13.96 -1.64 31.42
CA ASP A 220 -12.95 -1.15 32.35
C ASP A 220 -11.55 -1.72 32.08
N GLU A 221 -11.40 -2.50 31.04
CA GLU A 221 -10.12 -3.06 30.60
C GLU A 221 -9.51 -2.25 29.46
N ALA A 222 -8.20 -2.01 29.53
CA ALA A 222 -7.50 -1.32 28.45
C ALA A 222 -7.42 -2.20 27.19
N VAL A 223 -7.68 -1.59 26.04
CA VAL A 223 -7.45 -2.25 24.74
C VAL A 223 -5.97 -2.17 24.42
N THR A 224 -5.37 -3.32 24.17
CA THR A 224 -4.04 -3.43 23.56
C THR A 224 -4.18 -4.12 22.21
N LEU A 225 -3.63 -3.53 21.17
CA LEU A 225 -3.67 -4.10 19.81
C LEU A 225 -2.34 -3.93 19.08
N LEU A 226 -2.12 -4.79 18.09
CA LEU A 226 -1.10 -4.59 17.06
C LEU A 226 -1.76 -4.10 15.79
N ASP A 227 -1.12 -3.15 15.09
CA ASP A 227 -1.60 -2.60 13.81
C ASP A 227 -0.45 -2.58 12.80
N TRP A 228 -0.68 -3.09 11.60
CA TRP A 228 0.30 -3.18 10.53
C TRP A 228 0.10 -2.14 9.41
N GLU A 229 -1.03 -1.44 9.35
CA GLU A 229 -1.31 -0.48 8.27
C GLU A 229 -1.18 1.00 8.68
N ALA A 230 -1.71 1.40 9.83
CA ALA A 230 -1.70 2.81 10.24
C ALA A 230 -0.45 3.26 10.99
N SER A 231 0.52 2.37 11.18
CA SER A 231 1.67 2.53 12.08
C SER A 231 2.49 3.81 11.82
N GLY A 232 2.68 4.22 10.56
CA GLY A 232 3.55 5.34 10.21
C GLY A 232 3.03 6.72 10.59
N ASN A 233 1.72 6.97 10.52
CA ASN A 233 1.14 8.32 10.57
C ASN A 233 0.02 8.51 11.60
N TYR A 234 -0.50 7.48 12.23
CA TYR A 234 -1.58 7.56 13.20
C TYR A 234 -1.18 8.43 14.41
N ALA A 235 -2.11 9.28 14.86
CA ALA A 235 -1.91 10.22 16.00
C ALA A 235 -0.69 11.16 15.86
N ARG A 236 -0.31 11.52 14.62
CA ARG A 236 0.63 12.63 14.35
C ARG A 236 -0.14 13.91 14.08
N SER A 237 0.35 15.03 14.65
CA SER A 237 -0.10 16.36 14.24
C SER A 237 0.28 16.59 12.77
N ARG A 238 -0.67 17.01 11.96
CA ARG A 238 -0.37 17.56 10.63
C ARG A 238 0.27 18.93 10.85
N GLY A 239 1.61 19.00 10.71
CA GLY A 239 2.35 20.27 10.74
C GLY A 239 1.98 21.17 9.57
#